data_2f3ca985b7e80fdfc2a20295984c8a29
#
_entry.id   2f3ca985b7e80fdfc2a20295984c8a29
#
_cell.length_a   1.000
_cell.length_b   1.000
_cell.length_c   1.000
_cell.angle_alpha   90.00
_cell.angle_beta   90.00
_cell.angle_gamma   90.00
#
_symmetry.space_group_name_H-M   'P 1'
#
loop_
_entity.id
_entity.type
_entity.pdbx_description
1 polymer ?
#
loop_
_entity_poly.entity_id
_entity_poly.type
_entity_poly.pdbx_seq_one_letter_code
_entity_poly.pdbx_strand_id
1 'polypeptide(L)'
;MPTPQAAVVVLYNAPRDPAAFERYYAATHIPLVERHAKEIGFTRAELVKFTGGLDGSAAPYYRKAELWFPSEDALRKGIGTPGFQAVAGDLANFATGGVLAAISVESPS
;
A
#
# COMPACT_ATOMS: atom_id res chain seq x y z
N MET A 1 -19.28 -20.40 5.08
CA MET A 1 -18.06 -19.97 4.37
C MET A 1 -17.69 -18.58 4.87
N PRO A 2 -16.42 -18.38 5.26
CA PRO A 2 -16.01 -17.04 5.65
C PRO A 2 -16.00 -16.11 4.44
N THR A 3 -16.28 -14.84 4.69
CA THR A 3 -16.20 -13.81 3.66
C THR A 3 -14.73 -13.63 3.24
N PRO A 4 -14.41 -13.61 1.94
CA PRO A 4 -13.04 -13.35 1.52
C PRO A 4 -12.55 -11.98 1.98
N GLN A 5 -11.31 -11.92 2.45
CA GLN A 5 -10.68 -10.66 2.77
C GLN A 5 -10.27 -9.95 1.47
N ALA A 6 -10.16 -8.64 1.55
CA ALA A 6 -9.75 -7.83 0.42
C ALA A 6 -8.63 -6.89 0.83
N ALA A 7 -7.80 -6.49 -0.13
CA ALA A 7 -6.68 -5.60 0.15
C ALA A 7 -6.56 -4.51 -0.91
N VAL A 8 -6.19 -3.31 -0.45
CA VAL A 8 -5.62 -2.29 -1.32
C VAL A 8 -4.14 -2.63 -1.47
N VAL A 9 -3.69 -2.83 -2.70
CA VAL A 9 -2.30 -3.18 -3.01
C VAL A 9 -1.65 -2.00 -3.72
N VAL A 10 -0.53 -1.52 -3.20
CA VAL A 10 0.24 -0.45 -3.82
C VAL A 10 1.64 -1.00 -4.13
N LEU A 11 2.00 -1.01 -5.40
CA LEU A 11 3.33 -1.41 -5.86
C LEU A 11 4.10 -0.16 -6.26
N TYR A 12 5.24 0.06 -5.61
CA TYR A 12 6.08 1.22 -5.88
C TYR A 12 7.17 0.85 -6.87
N ASN A 13 7.30 1.64 -7.94
CA ASN A 13 8.45 1.53 -8.83
C ASN A 13 9.68 2.13 -8.15
N ALA A 14 10.87 1.81 -8.67
CA ALA A 14 12.12 2.33 -8.12
C ALA A 14 12.09 3.87 -8.09
N PRO A 15 12.28 4.49 -6.91
CA PRO A 15 12.28 5.94 -6.80
C PRO A 15 13.58 6.53 -7.37
N ARG A 16 13.53 7.83 -7.69
CA ARG A 16 14.73 8.55 -8.18
C ARG A 16 15.84 8.59 -7.14
N ASP A 17 15.44 8.74 -5.86
CA ASP A 17 16.36 8.80 -4.73
C ASP A 17 15.85 7.87 -3.64
N PRO A 18 16.36 6.62 -3.58
CA PRO A 18 15.89 5.66 -2.59
C PRO A 18 16.06 6.12 -1.15
N ALA A 19 17.15 6.82 -0.83
CA ALA A 19 17.37 7.31 0.54
C ALA A 19 16.31 8.34 0.94
N ALA A 20 15.96 9.24 0.03
CA ALA A 20 14.89 10.22 0.28
C ALA A 20 13.53 9.54 0.42
N PHE A 21 13.25 8.55 -0.42
CA PHE A 21 12.03 7.75 -0.33
C PHE A 21 11.92 7.13 1.06
N GLU A 22 12.96 6.43 1.52
CA GLU A 22 12.92 5.71 2.80
C GLU A 22 12.72 6.66 3.97
N ARG A 23 13.36 7.82 3.95
CA ARG A 23 13.19 8.84 5.01
C ARG A 23 11.74 9.34 5.08
N TYR A 24 11.19 9.71 3.96
CA TYR A 24 9.82 10.22 3.89
C TYR A 24 8.81 9.15 4.27
N TYR A 25 9.00 7.95 3.73
CA TYR A 25 8.11 6.82 3.95
C TYR A 25 7.98 6.52 5.46
N ALA A 26 9.11 6.39 6.15
CA ALA A 26 9.13 6.07 7.58
C ALA A 26 8.69 7.24 8.46
N ALA A 27 9.11 8.46 8.14
CA ALA A 27 8.90 9.61 9.01
C ALA A 27 7.56 10.31 8.79
N THR A 28 6.99 10.21 7.59
CA THR A 28 5.80 10.99 7.22
C THR A 28 4.66 10.12 6.71
N HIS A 29 4.90 9.27 5.72
CA HIS A 29 3.80 8.53 5.07
C HIS A 29 3.19 7.47 5.98
N ILE A 30 4.00 6.61 6.58
CA ILE A 30 3.49 5.54 7.45
C ILE A 30 2.79 6.11 8.68
N PRO A 31 3.32 7.14 9.38
CA PRO A 31 2.56 7.78 10.45
C PRO A 31 1.22 8.38 9.99
N LEU A 32 1.15 8.90 8.76
CA LEU A 32 -0.10 9.39 8.21
C LEU A 32 -1.11 8.25 8.03
N VAL A 33 -0.67 7.12 7.49
CA VAL A 33 -1.52 5.92 7.34
C VAL A 33 -2.05 5.47 8.70
N GLU A 34 -1.18 5.41 9.71
CA GLU A 34 -1.55 5.00 11.05
C GLU A 34 -2.57 5.95 11.68
N ARG A 35 -2.40 7.25 11.45
CA ARG A 35 -3.32 8.28 11.98
C ARG A 35 -4.73 8.08 11.45
N HIS A 36 -4.88 7.66 10.22
CA HIS A 36 -6.17 7.46 9.57
C HIS A 36 -6.66 6.01 9.57
N ALA A 37 -5.96 5.11 10.25
CA ALA A 37 -6.27 3.68 10.24
C ALA A 37 -7.70 3.37 10.65
N LYS A 38 -8.18 3.99 11.72
CA LYS A 38 -9.55 3.76 12.21
C LYS A 38 -10.59 4.23 11.21
N GLU A 39 -10.38 5.40 10.65
CA GLU A 39 -11.30 5.99 9.67
C GLU A 39 -11.36 5.14 8.41
N ILE A 40 -10.22 4.71 7.91
CA ILE A 40 -10.13 3.88 6.70
C ILE A 40 -10.70 2.49 6.98
N GLY A 41 -10.40 1.91 8.15
CA GLY A 41 -10.99 0.66 8.58
C GLY A 41 -10.26 -0.60 8.17
N PHE A 42 -8.98 -0.51 7.79
CA PHE A 42 -8.21 -1.72 7.54
C PHE A 42 -7.85 -2.41 8.87
N THR A 43 -7.76 -3.73 8.82
CA THR A 43 -7.49 -4.55 10.00
C THR A 43 -6.01 -4.87 10.15
N ARG A 44 -5.25 -4.77 9.06
CA ARG A 44 -3.84 -5.09 9.06
C ARG A 44 -3.16 -4.44 7.87
N ALA A 45 -1.91 -4.04 8.03
CA ALA A 45 -1.08 -3.51 6.97
C ALA A 45 0.15 -4.39 6.80
N GLU A 46 0.52 -4.68 5.55
CA GLU A 46 1.75 -5.38 5.22
C GLU A 46 2.62 -4.47 4.39
N LEU A 47 3.85 -4.25 4.84
CA LEU A 47 4.83 -3.40 4.17
C LEU A 47 6.01 -4.29 3.78
N VAL A 48 6.29 -4.36 2.48
CA VAL A 48 7.28 -5.27 1.92
C VAL A 48 8.27 -4.49 1.09
N LYS A 49 9.54 -4.85 1.18
CA LYS A 49 10.60 -4.32 0.34
C LYS A 49 11.13 -5.46 -0.53
N PHE A 50 11.17 -5.24 -1.84
CA PHE A 50 11.70 -6.26 -2.75
C PHE A 50 13.22 -6.15 -2.79
N THR A 51 13.90 -7.30 -2.89
CA THR A 51 15.36 -7.35 -2.86
C THR A 51 15.96 -7.86 -4.16
N GLY A 52 15.17 -8.49 -5.03
CA GLY A 52 15.66 -8.98 -6.32
C GLY A 52 14.66 -9.87 -7.03
N GLY A 53 14.93 -10.17 -8.28
CA GLY A 53 14.18 -11.15 -9.05
C GLY A 53 14.60 -12.58 -8.70
N LEU A 54 13.74 -13.55 -8.98
CA LEU A 54 14.03 -14.96 -8.70
C LEU A 54 15.23 -15.47 -9.48
N ASP A 55 15.47 -14.92 -10.66
CA ASP A 55 16.56 -15.32 -11.57
C ASP A 55 17.85 -14.53 -11.33
N GLY A 56 17.93 -13.75 -10.26
CA GLY A 56 19.09 -12.90 -9.94
C GLY A 56 19.07 -11.54 -10.59
N SER A 57 18.03 -11.22 -11.37
CA SER A 57 17.86 -9.89 -11.96
C SER A 57 17.40 -8.88 -10.91
N ALA A 58 17.27 -7.61 -11.30
CA ALA A 58 16.70 -6.58 -10.44
C ALA A 58 15.23 -6.90 -10.14
N ALA A 59 14.78 -6.52 -8.95
CA ALA A 59 13.38 -6.68 -8.60
C ALA A 59 12.50 -5.82 -9.52
N PRO A 60 11.32 -6.33 -9.96
CA PRO A 60 10.43 -5.57 -10.85
C PRO A 60 9.78 -4.37 -10.17
N TYR A 61 9.69 -4.38 -8.84
CA TYR A 61 9.17 -3.27 -8.05
C TYR A 61 10.09 -3.02 -6.87
N TYR A 62 9.97 -1.82 -6.28
CA TYR A 62 10.81 -1.39 -5.17
C TYR A 62 10.21 -1.79 -3.82
N ARG A 63 8.93 -1.44 -3.60
CA ARG A 63 8.19 -1.77 -2.37
C ARG A 63 6.76 -2.14 -2.71
N LYS A 64 6.11 -2.83 -1.75
CA LYS A 64 4.69 -3.12 -1.79
C LYS A 64 4.08 -2.75 -0.45
N ALA A 65 2.90 -2.14 -0.47
CA ALA A 65 2.08 -1.95 0.72
C ALA A 65 0.73 -2.60 0.47
N GLU A 66 0.20 -3.31 1.46
CA GLU A 66 -1.13 -3.89 1.41
C GLU A 66 -1.91 -3.48 2.65
N LEU A 67 -3.10 -2.91 2.44
CA LEU A 67 -4.04 -2.63 3.52
C LEU A 67 -5.17 -3.63 3.42
N TRP A 68 -5.28 -4.51 4.42
CA TRP A 68 -6.25 -5.61 4.43
C TRP A 68 -7.54 -5.21 5.13
N PHE A 69 -8.68 -5.64 4.55
CA PHE A 69 -10.01 -5.37 5.07
C PHE A 69 -10.76 -6.70 5.21
N PRO A 70 -11.76 -6.78 6.13
CA PRO A 70 -12.49 -8.03 6.34
C PRO A 70 -13.35 -8.45 5.15
N SER A 71 -13.63 -7.54 4.22
CA SER A 71 -14.43 -7.82 3.02
C SER A 71 -14.17 -6.76 1.96
N GLU A 72 -14.57 -7.05 0.73
CA GLU A 72 -14.48 -6.05 -0.34
C GLU A 72 -15.40 -4.85 -0.08
N ASP A 73 -16.58 -5.10 0.53
CA ASP A 73 -17.50 -4.01 0.89
C ASP A 73 -16.85 -3.05 1.90
N ALA A 74 -16.17 -3.59 2.91
CA ALA A 74 -15.46 -2.80 3.90
C ALA A 74 -14.32 -1.99 3.24
N LEU A 75 -13.61 -2.60 2.30
CA LEU A 75 -12.56 -1.93 1.54
C LEU A 75 -13.12 -0.75 0.75
N ARG A 76 -14.21 -0.97 0.01
CA ARG A 76 -14.78 0.09 -0.83
C ARG A 76 -15.29 1.25 0.01
N LYS A 77 -15.83 0.96 1.19
CA LYS A 77 -16.20 2.00 2.15
C LYS A 77 -14.96 2.76 2.63
N GLY A 78 -13.89 2.04 2.95
CA GLY A 78 -12.65 2.63 3.46
C GLY A 78 -11.97 3.56 2.47
N ILE A 79 -11.92 3.18 1.19
CA ILE A 79 -11.27 4.03 0.17
C ILE A 79 -12.09 5.28 -0.16
N GLY A 80 -13.36 5.33 0.22
CA GLY A 80 -14.19 6.52 0.05
C GLY A 80 -14.04 7.56 1.16
N THR A 81 -13.23 7.30 2.19
CA THR A 81 -13.09 8.21 3.32
C THR A 81 -12.11 9.34 3.04
N PRO A 82 -12.27 10.51 3.71
CA PRO A 82 -11.28 11.59 3.61
C PRO A 82 -9.89 11.14 4.05
N GLY A 83 -9.80 10.25 5.04
CA GLY A 83 -8.51 9.71 5.50
C GLY A 83 -7.77 8.96 4.42
N PHE A 84 -8.47 8.14 3.65
CA PHE A 84 -7.85 7.43 2.54
C PHE A 84 -7.41 8.42 1.45
N GLN A 85 -8.22 9.45 1.15
CA GLN A 85 -7.84 10.47 0.18
C GLN A 85 -6.55 11.18 0.59
N ALA A 86 -6.39 11.47 1.88
CA ALA A 86 -5.16 12.09 2.39
C ALA A 86 -3.95 11.17 2.19
N VAL A 87 -4.09 9.89 2.51
CA VAL A 87 -3.02 8.90 2.34
C VAL A 87 -2.66 8.72 0.87
N ALA A 88 -3.67 8.55 0.01
CA ALA A 88 -3.45 8.39 -1.43
C ALA A 88 -2.81 9.63 -2.04
N GLY A 89 -3.26 10.82 -1.64
CA GLY A 89 -2.70 12.09 -2.13
C GLY A 89 -1.25 12.29 -1.74
N ASP A 90 -0.83 11.72 -0.62
CA ASP A 90 0.55 11.84 -0.15
C ASP A 90 1.56 11.08 -1.02
N LEU A 91 1.10 10.09 -1.80
CA LEU A 91 1.98 9.31 -2.69
C LEU A 91 2.77 10.21 -3.65
N ALA A 92 2.16 11.28 -4.14
CA ALA A 92 2.80 12.20 -5.07
C ALA A 92 4.02 12.90 -4.45
N ASN A 93 4.10 12.96 -3.12
CA ASN A 93 5.17 13.65 -2.42
C ASN A 93 6.47 12.84 -2.33
N PHE A 94 6.42 11.51 -2.51
CA PHE A 94 7.62 10.69 -2.33
C PHE A 94 7.74 9.53 -3.33
N ALA A 95 6.66 9.09 -3.94
CA ALA A 95 6.68 7.96 -4.88
C ALA A 95 7.10 8.44 -6.27
N THR A 96 8.36 8.88 -6.39
CA THR A 96 8.87 9.55 -7.59
C THR A 96 8.99 8.63 -8.80
N GLY A 97 9.06 7.31 -8.58
CA GLY A 97 9.04 6.34 -9.68
C GLY A 97 7.64 5.97 -10.14
N GLY A 98 6.63 6.48 -9.46
CA GLY A 98 5.24 6.12 -9.73
C GLY A 98 4.80 4.88 -8.97
N VAL A 99 3.50 4.63 -8.98
CA VAL A 99 2.90 3.48 -8.30
C VAL A 99 1.91 2.79 -9.23
N LEU A 100 1.66 1.50 -8.94
CA LEU A 100 0.54 0.76 -9.46
C LEU A 100 -0.33 0.39 -8.27
N ALA A 101 -1.60 0.79 -8.30
CA ALA A 101 -2.53 0.50 -7.19
C ALA A 101 -3.69 -0.35 -7.71
N ALA A 102 -4.09 -1.31 -6.89
CA ALA A 102 -5.15 -2.26 -7.28
C ALA A 102 -5.89 -2.76 -6.04
N ILE A 103 -7.04 -3.36 -6.29
CA ILE A 103 -7.79 -4.08 -5.26
C ILE A 103 -7.62 -5.57 -5.52
N SER A 104 -7.29 -6.31 -4.47
CA SER A 104 -7.24 -7.77 -4.53
C SER A 104 -8.26 -8.37 -3.58
N VAL A 105 -8.76 -9.54 -3.93
CA VAL A 105 -9.69 -10.30 -3.08
C VAL A 105 -9.12 -11.71 -2.97
N GLU A 106 -9.16 -12.27 -1.76
CA GLU A 106 -8.72 -13.64 -1.55
C GLU A 106 -9.44 -14.59 -2.50
N SER A 107 -8.69 -15.54 -3.02
CA SER A 107 -9.23 -16.57 -3.92
C SER A 107 -8.79 -17.93 -3.43
N PRO A 108 -9.67 -18.96 -3.46
CA PRO A 108 -9.29 -20.31 -3.06
C PRO A 108 -8.37 -20.98 -4.07
N SER A 109 -8.23 -20.40 -5.26
CA SER A 109 -7.39 -20.99 -6.31
C SER A 109 -6.90 -19.95 -7.31
#